data_28aa0197b5b97c54b2506d3c99115ec0
#
_entry.id   28aa0197b5b97c54b2506d3c99115ec0
#
_cell.length_a   1.000
_cell.length_b   1.000
_cell.length_c   1.000
_cell.angle_alpha   90.00
_cell.angle_beta   90.00
_cell.angle_gamma   90.00
#
_symmetry.space_group_name_H-M   'P 1'
#
loop_
_entity.id
_entity.type
_entity.pdbx_description
1 polymer ?
#
loop_
_entity_poly.entity_id
_entity_poly.type
_entity_poly.pdbx_seq_one_letter_code
_entity_poly.pdbx_strand_id
1 'polypeptide(L)'
;MIHFQLVALSGTKFDDDVYEVVLPTLDGEIGVLQDHMPLVSVATTGAIAVRRDARDPDGAREFFATNGGVVEVSGNTLRVLVDEADHADDINEAEAEAAMERAKQMKAEAKDELSLEHAQQLVDRHAVRLHVANLKRRHQKR
;
A
#
# COMPACT_ATOMS: atom_id res chain seq x y z
N MET A 1 -5.90 -5.49 -20.31
CA MET A 1 -5.62 -4.73 -19.07
C MET A 1 -6.72 -4.96 -18.04
N ILE A 2 -6.41 -4.82 -16.78
CA ILE A 2 -7.41 -4.87 -15.71
C ILE A 2 -7.68 -3.44 -15.23
N HIS A 3 -8.94 -3.13 -14.92
CA HIS A 3 -9.29 -1.82 -14.36
C HIS A 3 -9.03 -1.83 -12.85
N PHE A 4 -8.13 -0.97 -12.38
CA PHE A 4 -7.75 -0.87 -10.97
C PHE A 4 -8.32 0.39 -10.34
N GLN A 5 -9.02 0.22 -9.24
CA GLN A 5 -9.53 1.30 -8.39
C GLN A 5 -8.99 1.15 -6.98
N LEU A 6 -8.27 2.15 -6.52
CA LEU A 6 -7.80 2.25 -5.13
C LEU A 6 -8.52 3.40 -4.46
N VAL A 7 -9.35 3.09 -3.49
CA VAL A 7 -10.21 4.07 -2.81
C VAL A 7 -9.86 4.10 -1.32
N ALA A 8 -9.51 5.27 -0.83
CA ALA A 8 -9.28 5.53 0.58
C ALA A 8 -10.44 6.36 1.15
N LEU A 9 -10.49 6.51 2.48
CA LEU A 9 -11.50 7.34 3.13
C LEU A 9 -11.48 8.80 2.64
N SER A 10 -10.30 9.30 2.28
CA SER A 10 -10.10 10.66 1.76
C SER A 10 -10.46 10.82 0.28
N GLY A 11 -10.77 9.73 -0.41
CA GLY A 11 -11.15 9.75 -1.83
C GLY A 11 -10.42 8.70 -2.66
N THR A 12 -10.65 8.76 -3.97
CA THR A 12 -10.03 7.86 -4.94
C THR A 12 -8.55 8.22 -5.13
N LYS A 13 -7.68 7.25 -4.97
CA LYS A 13 -6.23 7.42 -5.12
C LYS A 13 -5.71 6.95 -6.47
N PHE A 14 -6.40 5.99 -7.08
CA PHE A 14 -6.07 5.47 -8.40
C PHE A 14 -7.33 4.95 -9.08
N ASP A 15 -7.48 5.21 -10.36
CA ASP A 15 -8.63 4.75 -11.13
C ASP A 15 -8.25 4.74 -12.61
N ASP A 16 -7.71 3.63 -13.08
CA ASP A 16 -7.25 3.49 -14.46
C ASP A 16 -7.04 2.03 -14.84
N ASP A 17 -6.89 1.77 -16.14
CA ASP A 17 -6.56 0.45 -16.65
C ASP A 17 -5.05 0.23 -16.54
N VAL A 18 -4.65 -0.93 -16.03
CA VAL A 18 -3.24 -1.28 -15.81
C VAL A 18 -2.98 -2.71 -16.24
N TYR A 19 -1.70 -3.05 -16.41
CA TYR A 19 -1.29 -4.41 -16.74
C TYR A 19 -1.34 -5.35 -15.54
N GLU A 20 -0.79 -4.93 -14.41
CA GLU A 20 -0.66 -5.78 -13.22
C GLU A 20 -0.70 -4.96 -11.94
N VAL A 21 -1.31 -5.51 -10.91
CA VAL A 21 -1.24 -4.97 -9.55
C VAL A 21 -0.79 -6.09 -8.62
N VAL A 22 0.27 -5.82 -7.85
CA VAL A 22 0.76 -6.74 -6.82
C VAL A 22 0.43 -6.12 -5.46
N LEU A 23 -0.23 -6.89 -4.60
CA LEU A 23 -0.67 -6.37 -3.30
C LEU A 23 -0.58 -7.44 -2.19
N PRO A 24 -0.36 -7.01 -0.94
CA PRO A 24 -0.30 -7.94 0.18
C PRO A 24 -1.69 -8.31 0.68
N THR A 25 -1.91 -9.60 0.93
CA THR A 25 -3.13 -10.12 1.56
C THR A 25 -2.79 -10.96 2.78
N LEU A 26 -3.81 -11.35 3.55
CA LEU A 26 -3.63 -12.25 4.69
C LEU A 26 -3.01 -13.59 4.29
N ASP A 27 -3.23 -14.03 3.05
CA ASP A 27 -2.71 -15.29 2.54
C ASP A 27 -1.38 -15.12 1.78
N GLY A 28 -0.78 -13.95 1.85
CA GLY A 28 0.46 -13.62 1.17
C GLY A 28 0.25 -12.59 0.06
N GLU A 29 1.33 -12.29 -0.65
CA GLU A 29 1.29 -11.36 -1.77
C GLU A 29 0.64 -11.99 -2.99
N ILE A 30 -0.27 -11.27 -3.63
CA ILE A 30 -0.94 -11.73 -4.86
C ILE A 30 -0.68 -10.76 -6.01
N GLY A 31 -0.62 -11.32 -7.22
CA GLY A 31 -0.56 -10.54 -8.47
C GLY A 31 -1.90 -10.66 -9.21
N VAL A 32 -2.47 -9.53 -9.60
CA VAL A 32 -3.76 -9.47 -10.30
C VAL A 32 -3.53 -8.92 -11.69
N LEU A 33 -3.88 -9.72 -12.69
CA LEU A 33 -3.79 -9.38 -14.11
C LEU A 33 -5.17 -9.49 -14.77
N GLN A 34 -5.24 -9.15 -16.05
CA GLN A 34 -6.47 -9.28 -16.84
C GLN A 34 -7.10 -10.67 -16.68
N ASP A 35 -8.42 -10.68 -16.59
CA ASP A 35 -9.21 -11.91 -16.48
C ASP A 35 -8.94 -12.75 -15.21
N HIS A 36 -8.40 -12.11 -14.17
CA HIS A 36 -8.24 -12.76 -12.87
C HIS A 36 -9.60 -13.26 -12.36
N MET A 37 -9.60 -14.47 -11.79
CA MET A 37 -10.82 -15.05 -11.22
C MET A 37 -11.42 -14.16 -10.15
N PRO A 38 -12.75 -14.18 -9.97
CA PRO A 38 -13.40 -13.45 -8.89
C PRO A 38 -12.80 -13.81 -7.53
N LEU A 39 -12.55 -12.76 -6.72
CA LEU A 39 -11.91 -12.92 -5.42
C LEU A 39 -12.38 -11.83 -4.47
N VAL A 40 -12.61 -12.20 -3.21
CA VAL A 40 -12.74 -11.26 -2.10
C VAL A 40 -11.69 -11.65 -1.06
N SER A 41 -10.86 -10.71 -0.65
CA SER A 41 -9.80 -10.98 0.31
C SER A 41 -9.55 -9.75 1.19
N VAL A 42 -8.70 -9.92 2.19
CA VAL A 42 -8.30 -8.85 3.10
C VAL A 42 -6.88 -8.44 2.75
N ALA A 43 -6.71 -7.15 2.42
CA ALA A 43 -5.40 -6.57 2.23
C ALA A 43 -4.76 -6.29 3.60
N THR A 44 -3.48 -6.60 3.73
CA THR A 44 -2.71 -6.28 4.93
C THR A 44 -1.95 -4.98 4.74
N THR A 45 -1.47 -4.42 5.85
CA THR A 45 -0.56 -3.26 5.82
C THR A 45 0.65 -3.59 4.96
N GLY A 46 0.92 -2.77 3.96
CA GLY A 46 2.04 -3.03 3.05
C GLY A 46 2.01 -2.16 1.80
N ALA A 47 2.85 -2.54 0.85
CA ALA A 47 3.01 -1.82 -0.41
C ALA A 47 2.17 -2.45 -1.52
N ILE A 48 1.45 -1.61 -2.27
CA ILE A 48 0.81 -2.00 -3.52
C ILE A 48 1.69 -1.51 -4.65
N ALA A 49 2.03 -2.41 -5.58
CA ALA A 49 2.85 -2.09 -6.76
C ALA A 49 1.98 -2.18 -8.02
N VAL A 50 2.00 -1.14 -8.83
CA VAL A 50 1.20 -1.03 -10.06
C VAL A 50 2.12 -0.96 -11.26
N ARG A 51 1.95 -1.87 -12.21
CA ARG A 51 2.61 -1.85 -13.51
C ARG A 51 1.59 -1.45 -14.57
N ARG A 52 1.79 -0.31 -15.19
CA ARG A 52 0.80 0.23 -16.16
C ARG A 52 0.81 -0.51 -17.50
N ASP A 53 1.99 -0.85 -18.01
CA ASP A 53 2.17 -1.53 -19.29
C ASP A 53 3.04 -2.78 -19.11
N ALA A 54 2.76 -3.82 -19.89
CA ALA A 54 3.48 -5.09 -19.85
C ALA A 54 4.99 -4.93 -20.10
N ARG A 55 5.36 -3.90 -20.86
CA ARG A 55 6.76 -3.64 -21.23
C ARG A 55 7.47 -2.74 -20.22
N ASP A 56 6.76 -2.19 -19.26
CA ASP A 56 7.38 -1.33 -18.26
C ASP A 56 8.36 -2.13 -17.40
N PRO A 57 9.59 -1.63 -17.18
CA PRO A 57 10.51 -2.27 -16.24
C PRO A 57 10.03 -2.11 -14.79
N ASP A 58 10.58 -2.90 -13.90
CA ASP A 58 10.24 -2.83 -12.47
C ASP A 58 10.42 -1.42 -11.88
N GLY A 59 11.40 -0.68 -12.40
CA GLY A 59 11.66 0.70 -11.98
C GLY A 59 10.57 1.70 -12.35
N ALA A 60 9.71 1.37 -13.32
CA ALA A 60 8.61 2.22 -13.75
C ALA A 60 7.30 1.93 -12.98
N ARG A 61 7.30 0.96 -12.08
CA ARG A 61 6.12 0.66 -11.27
C ARG A 61 5.80 1.81 -10.32
N GLU A 62 4.51 2.05 -10.11
CA GLU A 62 4.04 2.97 -9.08
C GLU A 62 3.80 2.21 -7.78
N PHE A 63 4.11 2.84 -6.67
CA PHE A 63 3.95 2.24 -5.35
C PHE A 63 3.05 3.07 -4.46
N PHE A 64 2.20 2.37 -3.70
CA PHE A 64 1.33 2.98 -2.68
C PHE A 64 1.58 2.31 -1.34
N ALA A 65 1.67 3.10 -0.29
CA ALA A 65 1.69 2.62 1.09
C ALA A 65 0.25 2.58 1.60
N THR A 66 -0.19 1.41 2.10
CA THR A 66 -1.54 1.26 2.64
C THR A 66 -1.51 0.59 4.01
N ASN A 67 -2.55 0.83 4.80
CA ASN A 67 -2.70 0.23 6.12
C ASN A 67 -3.67 -0.96 6.14
N GLY A 68 -3.98 -1.50 4.96
CA GLY A 68 -4.88 -2.65 4.84
C GLY A 68 -6.32 -2.26 4.52
N GLY A 69 -7.12 -3.26 4.18
CA GLY A 69 -8.50 -3.06 3.78
C GLY A 69 -9.08 -4.28 3.09
N VAL A 70 -9.98 -4.05 2.15
CA VAL A 70 -10.69 -5.10 1.42
C VAL A 70 -10.29 -5.10 -0.05
N VAL A 71 -10.04 -6.28 -0.59
CA VAL A 71 -9.73 -6.52 -2.00
C VAL A 71 -10.89 -7.25 -2.66
N GLU A 72 -11.35 -6.74 -3.79
CA GLU A 72 -12.40 -7.37 -4.58
C GLU A 72 -12.00 -7.41 -6.05
N VAL A 73 -12.04 -8.61 -6.65
CA VAL A 73 -11.87 -8.79 -8.10
C VAL A 73 -13.19 -9.30 -8.66
N SER A 74 -13.75 -8.59 -9.64
CA SER A 74 -15.00 -8.95 -10.28
C SER A 74 -15.12 -8.28 -11.65
N GLY A 75 -15.47 -9.04 -12.68
CA GLY A 75 -15.72 -8.48 -14.02
C GLY A 75 -14.56 -7.67 -14.60
N ASN A 76 -13.34 -8.18 -14.47
CA ASN A 76 -12.11 -7.52 -14.93
C ASN A 76 -11.85 -6.16 -14.25
N THR A 77 -12.37 -6.00 -13.04
CA THR A 77 -12.13 -4.84 -12.19
C THR A 77 -11.53 -5.30 -10.86
N LEU A 78 -10.42 -4.69 -10.47
CA LEU A 78 -9.82 -4.84 -9.15
C LEU A 78 -10.14 -3.59 -8.34
N ARG A 79 -10.87 -3.75 -7.25
CA ARG A 79 -11.20 -2.68 -6.33
C ARG A 79 -10.55 -2.94 -4.97
N VAL A 80 -9.80 -1.97 -4.48
CA VAL A 80 -9.17 -2.03 -3.15
C VAL A 80 -9.68 -0.86 -2.33
N LEU A 81 -10.33 -1.17 -1.21
CA LEU A 81 -10.87 -0.18 -0.29
C LEU A 81 -10.03 -0.20 0.97
N VAL A 82 -9.40 0.93 1.28
CA VAL A 82 -8.48 1.08 2.40
C VAL A 82 -8.83 2.32 3.23
N ASP A 83 -8.36 2.37 4.47
CA ASP A 83 -8.52 3.59 5.26
C ASP A 83 -7.62 4.69 4.71
N GLU A 84 -6.37 4.35 4.43
CA GLU A 84 -5.37 5.30 3.92
C GLU A 84 -4.49 4.68 2.86
N ALA A 85 -4.15 5.47 1.85
CA ALA A 85 -3.20 5.11 0.81
C ALA A 85 -2.37 6.35 0.45
N ASP A 86 -1.06 6.19 0.46
CA ASP A 86 -0.13 7.25 0.08
C ASP A 86 0.69 6.82 -1.13
N HIS A 87 0.63 7.59 -2.22
CA HIS A 87 1.51 7.38 -3.36
C HIS A 87 2.95 7.68 -2.95
N ALA A 88 3.90 6.89 -3.46
CA ALA A 88 5.31 7.05 -3.11
C ALA A 88 5.83 8.49 -3.33
N ASP A 89 5.33 9.17 -4.38
CA ASP A 89 5.72 10.54 -4.69
C ASP A 89 5.27 11.57 -3.64
N ASP A 90 4.23 11.24 -2.87
CA ASP A 90 3.64 12.12 -1.86
C ASP A 90 4.22 11.89 -0.46
N ILE A 91 5.11 10.90 -0.32
CA ILE A 91 5.72 10.58 0.98
C ILE A 91 6.98 11.42 1.18
N ASN A 92 6.96 12.25 2.23
CA ASN A 92 8.14 12.95 2.71
C ASN A 92 8.89 12.02 3.66
N GLU A 93 10.07 11.57 3.25
CA GLU A 93 10.85 10.57 3.99
C GLU A 93 11.28 11.07 5.37
N ALA A 94 11.74 12.33 5.46
CA ALA A 94 12.16 12.92 6.74
C ALA A 94 10.98 13.03 7.71
N GLU A 95 9.82 13.44 7.24
CA GLU A 95 8.60 13.52 8.05
C GLU A 95 8.15 12.13 8.51
N ALA A 96 8.22 11.13 7.63
CA ALA A 96 7.87 9.75 7.96
C ALA A 96 8.82 9.17 9.01
N GLU A 97 10.13 9.45 8.92
CA GLU A 97 11.11 9.05 9.93
C GLU A 97 10.83 9.67 11.30
N ALA A 98 10.53 10.99 11.32
CA ALA A 98 10.19 11.69 12.56
C ALA A 98 8.90 11.13 13.17
N ALA A 99 7.89 10.84 12.36
CA ALA A 99 6.64 10.24 12.82
C ALA A 99 6.86 8.82 13.35
N MET A 100 7.76 8.05 12.73
CA MET A 100 8.16 6.73 13.18
C MET A 100 8.78 6.76 14.57
N GLU A 101 9.70 7.70 14.80
CA GLU A 101 10.34 7.87 16.10
C GLU A 101 9.33 8.26 17.18
N ARG A 102 8.40 9.16 16.88
CA ARG A 102 7.32 9.51 17.82
C ARG A 102 6.45 8.30 18.14
N ALA A 103 6.12 7.49 17.15
CA ALA A 103 5.32 6.27 17.35
C ALA A 103 6.04 5.25 18.22
N LYS A 104 7.35 5.09 18.04
CA LYS A 104 8.18 4.22 18.90
C LYS A 104 8.20 4.68 20.34
N GLN A 105 8.28 6.00 20.57
CA GLN A 105 8.21 6.57 21.92
C GLN A 105 6.84 6.34 22.54
N MET A 106 5.76 6.53 21.79
CA MET A 106 4.40 6.23 22.26
C MET A 106 4.27 4.76 22.67
N LYS A 107 4.87 3.85 21.90
CA LYS A 107 4.88 2.43 22.19
C LYS A 107 5.62 2.13 23.50
N ALA A 108 6.79 2.75 23.70
CA ALA A 108 7.60 2.57 24.91
C ALA A 108 6.91 3.12 26.16
N GLU A 109 6.09 4.17 26.02
CA GLU A 109 5.36 4.82 27.12
C GLU A 109 3.96 4.27 27.35
N ALA A 110 3.49 3.35 26.49
CA ALA A 110 2.15 2.79 26.58
C ALA A 110 1.99 1.98 27.87
N LYS A 111 0.92 2.27 28.63
CA LYS A 111 0.66 1.65 29.95
C LYS A 111 -0.48 0.65 29.93
N ASP A 112 -1.22 0.55 28.83
CA ASP A 112 -2.32 -0.38 28.66
C ASP A 112 -2.29 -0.98 27.25
N GLU A 113 -3.07 -2.05 27.03
CA GLU A 113 -3.12 -2.78 25.77
C GLU A 113 -3.62 -1.90 24.61
N LEU A 114 -4.62 -1.08 24.85
CA LEU A 114 -5.22 -0.24 23.80
C LEU A 114 -4.22 0.80 23.29
N SER A 115 -3.51 1.46 24.21
CA SER A 115 -2.46 2.42 23.84
C SER A 115 -1.30 1.75 23.13
N LEU A 116 -0.94 0.53 23.53
CA LEU A 116 0.12 -0.26 22.91
C LEU A 116 -0.26 -0.65 21.49
N GLU A 117 -1.48 -1.13 21.27
CA GLU A 117 -1.98 -1.48 19.94
C GLU A 117 -2.00 -0.27 19.01
N HIS A 118 -2.48 0.87 19.50
CA HIS A 118 -2.52 2.10 18.71
C HIS A 118 -1.12 2.54 18.30
N ALA A 119 -0.18 2.54 19.22
CA ALA A 119 1.21 2.89 18.94
C ALA A 119 1.85 1.91 17.96
N GLN A 120 1.57 0.62 18.07
CA GLN A 120 2.08 -0.40 17.15
C GLN A 120 1.53 -0.20 15.74
N GLN A 121 0.26 0.13 15.60
CA GLN A 121 -0.33 0.43 14.29
C GLN A 121 0.34 1.62 13.62
N LEU A 122 0.66 2.67 14.39
CA LEU A 122 1.39 3.83 13.88
C LEU A 122 2.81 3.47 13.44
N VAL A 123 3.50 2.64 14.22
CA VAL A 123 4.85 2.16 13.86
C VAL A 123 4.78 1.40 12.53
N ASP A 124 3.85 0.47 12.39
CA ASP A 124 3.69 -0.34 11.18
C ASP A 124 3.36 0.53 9.97
N ARG A 125 2.46 1.49 10.13
CA ARG A 125 2.08 2.43 9.06
C ARG A 125 3.28 3.24 8.55
N HIS A 126 4.05 3.83 9.46
CA HIS A 126 5.20 4.64 9.07
C HIS A 126 6.34 3.78 8.50
N ALA A 127 6.49 2.54 8.99
CA ALA A 127 7.44 1.60 8.43
C ALA A 127 7.12 1.29 6.95
N VAL A 128 5.86 1.09 6.61
CA VAL A 128 5.43 0.85 5.22
C VAL A 128 5.67 2.09 4.36
N ARG A 129 5.35 3.28 4.86
CA ARG A 129 5.60 4.54 4.13
C ARG A 129 7.09 4.70 3.81
N LEU A 130 7.96 4.44 4.77
CA LEU A 130 9.42 4.48 4.56
C LEU A 130 9.87 3.42 3.56
N HIS A 131 9.31 2.22 3.64
CA HIS A 131 9.62 1.15 2.70
C HIS A 131 9.24 1.55 1.26
N VAL A 132 8.05 2.10 1.07
CA VAL A 132 7.56 2.55 -0.23
C VAL A 132 8.43 3.68 -0.80
N ALA A 133 8.81 4.65 0.04
CA ALA A 133 9.72 5.73 -0.36
C ALA A 133 11.09 5.17 -0.80
N ASN A 134 11.59 4.16 -0.09
CA ASN A 134 12.84 3.47 -0.43
C ASN A 134 12.74 2.70 -1.75
N LEU A 135 11.64 2.01 -2.00
CA LEU A 135 11.41 1.29 -3.26
C LEU A 135 11.49 2.25 -4.45
N LYS A 136 10.83 3.38 -4.36
CA LYS A 136 10.87 4.42 -5.38
C LYS A 136 12.31 4.91 -5.61
N ARG A 137 13.04 5.24 -4.55
CA ARG A 137 14.41 5.75 -4.63
C ARG A 137 15.37 4.74 -5.26
N ARG A 138 15.24 3.46 -4.91
CA ARG A 138 16.06 2.39 -5.48
C ARG A 138 15.86 2.26 -6.97
N HIS A 139 14.63 2.36 -7.42
CA HIS A 139 14.29 2.21 -8.84
C HIS A 139 14.68 3.43 -9.67
N GLN A 140 14.70 4.63 -9.08
CA GLN A 140 15.15 5.84 -9.76
C GLN A 140 16.66 5.88 -10.02
N LYS A 141 17.45 5.15 -9.24
CA LYS A 141 18.92 5.08 -9.37
C LYS A 141 19.38 4.09 -10.44
N ARG A 142 18.49 3.35 -11.01
CA ARG A 142 18.74 2.42 -12.11
C ARG A 142 18.27 3.02 -13.42
#